data_29db9dcec80b4cb51d51edb7c7eb251e
#
_entry.id   29db9dcec80b4cb51d51edb7c7eb251e
#
_cell.length_a   1.000
_cell.length_b   1.000
_cell.length_c   1.000
_cell.angle_alpha   90.00
_cell.angle_beta   90.00
_cell.angle_gamma   90.00
#
_symmetry.space_group_name_H-M   'P 1'
#
loop_
_entity.id
_entity.type
_entity.pdbx_description
1 polymer ?
#
loop_
_entity_poly.entity_id
_entity_poly.type
_entity_poly.pdbx_seq_one_letter_code
_entity_poly.pdbx_strand_id
1 'polypeptide(L)' 'MFDIAQFVSKNLKSGYDNGSFTKEQVNIFALNYLSKGQISQADFDEIQEHLNPVTEGEAK' A
#
# COMPACT_ATOMS: atom_id res chain seq x y z
N MET A 1 16.65 13.28 4.64
CA MET A 1 16.80 11.96 5.25
C MET A 1 15.90 10.95 4.56
N PHE A 2 16.40 9.75 4.39
CA PHE A 2 15.64 8.71 3.69
C PHE A 2 14.51 8.19 4.57
N ASP A 3 13.31 8.15 4.01
CA ASP A 3 12.13 7.67 4.73
C ASP A 3 11.72 6.34 4.08
N ILE A 4 12.02 5.25 4.75
CA ILE A 4 11.76 3.94 4.19
C ILE A 4 10.27 3.66 4.04
N ALA A 5 9.47 4.17 4.98
CA ALA A 5 8.02 3.96 4.91
C ALA A 5 7.44 4.62 3.66
N GLN A 6 7.88 5.83 3.38
CA GLN A 6 7.41 6.53 2.21
C GLN A 6 7.91 5.87 0.94
N PHE A 7 9.15 5.42 0.95
CA PHE A 7 9.73 4.75 -0.20
C PHE A 7 8.96 3.46 -0.52
N VAL A 8 8.69 2.66 0.49
CA VAL A 8 7.95 1.40 0.33
C VAL A 8 6.55 1.68 -0.18
N SER A 9 5.87 2.61 0.47
CA SER A 9 4.50 2.94 0.11
C SER A 9 4.41 3.39 -1.34
N LYS A 10 5.31 4.26 -1.74
CA LYS A 10 5.33 4.77 -3.09
C LYS A 10 5.60 3.66 -4.10
N ASN A 11 6.56 2.78 -3.79
CA ASN A 11 6.90 1.71 -4.70
C ASN A 11 5.77 0.71 -4.86
N LEU A 12 5.09 0.37 -3.78
CA LEU A 12 3.99 -0.57 -3.86
C LEU A 12 2.84 0.01 -4.66
N LYS A 13 2.52 1.26 -4.45
CA LYS A 13 1.44 1.90 -5.19
C LYS A 13 1.80 2.01 -6.67
N SER A 14 3.01 2.42 -6.95
CA SER A 14 3.47 2.57 -8.31
C SER A 14 3.51 1.23 -9.04
N GLY A 15 4.01 0.19 -8.36
CA GLY A 15 4.05 -1.14 -8.94
C GLY A 15 2.68 -1.68 -9.26
N TYR A 16 1.73 -1.38 -8.41
CA TYR A 16 0.35 -1.78 -8.66
C TYR A 16 -0.21 -1.03 -9.88
N ASP A 17 0.03 0.26 -9.94
CA ASP A 17 -0.50 1.09 -11.01
C ASP A 17 0.06 0.70 -12.36
N ASN A 18 1.33 0.35 -12.42
CA ASN A 18 1.95 0.01 -13.71
C ASN A 18 1.85 -1.47 -14.06
N GLY A 19 1.18 -2.25 -13.21
CA GLY A 19 0.95 -3.65 -13.51
C GLY A 19 2.06 -4.59 -13.11
N SER A 20 3.09 -4.08 -12.44
CA SER A 20 4.19 -4.94 -11.98
C SER A 20 3.75 -5.85 -10.85
N PHE A 21 2.83 -5.40 -10.02
CA PHE A 21 2.34 -6.18 -8.87
C PHE A 21 0.83 -6.32 -8.97
N THR A 22 0.34 -7.48 -8.53
CA THR A 22 -1.10 -7.66 -8.39
C THR A 22 -1.54 -7.10 -7.05
N LYS A 23 -2.85 -6.94 -6.89
CA LYS A 23 -3.40 -6.49 -5.62
C LYS A 23 -2.96 -7.40 -4.49
N GLU A 24 -3.00 -8.71 -4.72
CA GLU A 24 -2.62 -9.67 -3.70
C GLU A 24 -1.15 -9.54 -3.34
N GLN A 25 -0.31 -9.34 -4.34
CA GLN A 25 1.12 -9.19 -4.09
C GLN A 25 1.39 -7.95 -3.25
N VAL A 26 0.73 -6.84 -3.57
CA VAL A 26 0.92 -5.61 -2.81
C VAL A 26 0.45 -5.81 -1.37
N ASN A 27 -0.66 -6.51 -1.18
CA ASN A 27 -1.15 -6.79 0.17
C ASN A 27 -0.14 -7.59 0.97
N ILE A 28 0.43 -8.62 0.36
CA ILE A 28 1.41 -9.45 1.05
C ILE A 28 2.65 -8.65 1.40
N PHE A 29 3.14 -7.85 0.46
CA PHE A 29 4.31 -7.03 0.71
C PHE A 29 4.04 -6.02 1.82
N ALA A 30 2.88 -5.37 1.78
CA ALA A 30 2.55 -4.37 2.78
C ALA A 30 2.45 -4.99 4.17
N LEU A 31 1.84 -6.17 4.26
CA LEU A 31 1.75 -6.87 5.54
C LEU A 31 3.12 -7.21 6.08
N ASN A 32 4.03 -7.64 5.22
CA ASN A 32 5.39 -7.95 5.63
C ASN A 32 6.11 -6.74 6.17
N TYR A 33 6.00 -5.62 5.48
CA TYR A 33 6.65 -4.40 5.92
C TYR A 33 6.03 -3.90 7.23
N LEU A 34 4.71 -4.03 7.33
CA LEU A 34 4.03 -3.60 8.55
C LEU A 34 4.49 -4.44 9.75
N SER A 35 4.56 -5.75 9.56
CA SER A 35 4.94 -6.63 10.66
C SER A 35 6.38 -6.41 11.09
N LYS A 36 7.23 -5.96 10.17
CA LYS A 36 8.62 -5.64 10.50
C LYS A 36 8.78 -4.24 11.07
N GLY A 37 7.71 -3.48 11.12
CA GLY A 37 7.78 -2.12 11.64
C GLY A 37 8.37 -1.13 10.66
N GLN A 38 8.46 -1.48 9.40
CA GLN A 38 9.04 -0.59 8.39
C GLN A 38 8.04 0.40 7.83
N ILE A 39 6.75 0.10 7.96
CA ILE A 39 5.71 1.07 7.65
C ILE A 39 4.75 1.09 8.83
N SER A 40 4.04 2.20 9.00
CA SER A 40 3.08 2.33 10.08
C SER A 40 1.72 1.81 9.65
N GLN A 41 0.81 1.70 10.62
CA GLN A 41 -0.56 1.32 10.33
C GLN A 41 -1.20 2.33 9.36
N ALA A 42 -0.89 3.61 9.54
CA ALA A 42 -1.43 4.63 8.66
C ALA A 42 -0.94 4.44 7.23
N ASP A 43 0.32 4.06 7.07
CA ASP A 43 0.88 3.80 5.75
C ASP A 43 0.22 2.58 5.13
N PHE A 44 0.02 1.55 5.94
CA PHE A 44 -0.64 0.34 5.47
C PHE A 44 -2.06 0.66 5.00
N ASP A 45 -2.78 1.44 5.80
CA ASP A 45 -4.15 1.81 5.44
C ASP A 45 -4.18 2.61 4.15
N GLU A 46 -3.21 3.48 3.95
CA GLU A 46 -3.13 4.26 2.73
C GLU A 46 -2.91 3.38 1.51
N ILE A 47 -2.07 2.37 1.65
CA ILE A 47 -1.83 1.43 0.58
C ILE A 47 -3.11 0.66 0.28
N GLN A 48 -3.81 0.21 1.31
CA GLN A 48 -5.07 -0.51 1.12
C GLN A 48 -6.09 0.35 0.41
N GLU A 49 -6.16 1.60 0.77
CA GLU A 49 -7.09 2.52 0.13
C GLU A 49 -6.74 2.71 -1.34
N HIS A 50 -5.47 2.75 -1.66
CA HIS A 50 -5.04 2.87 -3.04
C HIS A 50 -5.46 1.64 -3.85
N LEU A 51 -5.38 0.47 -3.26
CA LEU A 51 -5.78 -0.77 -3.93
C LEU A 51 -7.29 -0.88 -4.07
N ASN A 52 -8.01 -0.39 -3.08
CA ASN A 52 -9.47 -0.49 -3.05
C ASN A 52 -10.07 0.87 -2.73
N PRO A 53 -10.00 1.80 -3.69
CA PRO A 53 -10.52 3.15 -3.41
C PRO A 53 -12.01 3.07 -3.13
N VAL A 54 -12.39 3.74 -2.06
CA VAL A 54 -13.80 3.81 -1.68
C VAL A 54 -14.38 5.07 -2.27
N THR A 55 -15.38 4.91 -3.11
CA THR A 55 -16.07 6.07 -3.64
C THR A 55 -17.39 6.22 -2.92
N GLU A 56 -17.94 7.38 -2.99
CA GLU A 56 -19.20 7.63 -2.33
C GLU A 56 -20.28 6.70 -2.81
N GLY A 57 -20.31 6.44 -4.08
CA GLY A 57 -21.33 5.59 -4.64
C GLY A 57 -21.22 4.17 -4.14
N GLU A 58 -20.04 3.74 -3.79
CA GLU A 58 -19.84 2.38 -3.34
C GLU A 58 -19.99 2.21 -1.87
N ALA A 59 -19.92 3.27 -1.15
CA ALA A 59 -19.92 3.19 0.28
C ALA A 59 -21.21 2.63 0.82
N LYS A 60 -22.15 2.45 0.02
CA LYS A 60 -23.43 1.97 0.49
C LYS A 60 -23.53 0.53 0.56
#